data_8b316233b883d184bff4d5d90a7ff79d
#
_entry.id   8b316233b883d184bff4d5d90a7ff79d
#
_cell.length_a   1.000
_cell.length_b   1.000
_cell.length_c   1.000
_cell.angle_alpha   90.00
_cell.angle_beta   90.00
_cell.angle_gamma   90.00
#
_symmetry.space_group_name_H-M   'P 1'
#
loop_
_entity.id
_entity.type
_entity.pdbx_description
1 polymer ?
#
loop_
_entity_poly.entity_id
_entity_poly.type
_entity_poly.pdbx_seq_one_letter_code
_entity_poly.pdbx_strand_id
1 'polypeptide(L)'
;LYLDPGNLAGAGPLADQHGKVAKTYGDELYDWLTERFGYGGTKADALGYFLALPDAQQRIFLRQVYYAELTAGGREYNQTGGPRAGSYLRGREAIAALFPNPSAYRGDITMFTAASGTPGAANYKIQSGFVHTDFGGDIQFLTPGGGVTIGTEGLVPGADAGLITQGAGNIQIYSQNSVLMGLSRIMTTFGGNIVIWSAEGDINAGRGSKTTQVYTPPKRVYDNYGQVTLSPSV
;
A
#
# COMPACT_ATOMS: atom_id res chain seq x y z
N LEU A 1 8.50 -8.09 -2.43
CA LEU A 1 8.18 -7.29 -3.60
C LEU A 1 9.18 -7.62 -4.71
N TYR A 2 8.72 -8.36 -5.71
CA TYR A 2 9.51 -8.56 -6.92
C TYR A 2 9.22 -7.39 -7.86
N LEU A 3 10.23 -6.64 -8.20
CA LEU A 3 10.15 -5.55 -9.15
C LEU A 3 10.86 -5.99 -10.42
N ASP A 4 10.25 -5.80 -11.58
CA ASP A 4 10.90 -6.09 -12.86
C ASP A 4 11.86 -4.93 -13.21
N PRO A 5 13.16 -5.09 -12.99
CA PRO A 5 14.12 -4.03 -13.23
C PRO A 5 14.28 -3.70 -14.72
N GLY A 6 14.05 -4.67 -15.60
CA GLY A 6 14.19 -4.48 -17.03
C GLY A 6 13.24 -3.45 -17.60
N ASN A 7 12.04 -3.37 -17.06
CA ASN A 7 11.04 -2.41 -17.50
C ASN A 7 11.27 -0.98 -17.00
N LEU A 8 12.03 -0.79 -15.93
CA LEU A 8 12.12 0.49 -15.25
C LEU A 8 13.53 1.05 -15.14
N ALA A 9 14.53 0.20 -15.18
CA ALA A 9 15.90 0.62 -15.07
C ALA A 9 16.54 1.03 -16.41
N GLY A 10 15.75 1.35 -17.40
CA GLY A 10 16.25 1.91 -18.64
C GLY A 10 15.85 1.21 -19.91
N ALA A 11 15.20 0.06 -19.82
CA ALA A 11 14.81 -0.70 -21.02
C ALA A 11 13.40 -0.41 -21.52
N GLY A 12 12.89 0.73 -21.20
CA GLY A 12 11.65 1.14 -21.76
C GLY A 12 10.46 0.91 -20.98
N PRO A 13 10.41 1.51 -20.14
CA PRO A 13 9.43 1.52 -19.24
C PRO A 13 8.05 1.67 -19.65
N LEU A 14 7.35 2.50 -19.20
CA LEU A 14 5.94 2.69 -19.39
C LEU A 14 5.64 3.05 -20.84
N ALA A 15 4.96 2.15 -21.52
CA ALA A 15 4.57 2.36 -22.90
C ALA A 15 3.75 3.63 -23.08
N ASP A 16 3.83 4.21 -24.24
CA ASP A 16 2.97 5.32 -24.61
C ASP A 16 1.55 4.80 -24.83
N GLN A 17 0.62 5.30 -24.05
CA GLN A 17 -0.78 4.91 -24.10
C GLN A 17 -1.66 6.14 -23.88
N HIS A 18 -2.62 6.39 -24.78
CA HIS A 18 -3.56 7.50 -24.68
C HIS A 18 -2.89 8.86 -24.37
N GLY A 19 -1.82 9.19 -25.09
CA GLY A 19 -1.08 10.44 -24.92
C GLY A 19 -0.15 10.49 -23.70
N LYS A 20 0.00 9.38 -22.99
CA LYS A 20 0.99 9.22 -21.94
C LYS A 20 2.40 9.13 -22.55
N VAL A 21 3.34 9.80 -21.98
CA VAL A 21 4.74 9.75 -22.40
C VAL A 21 5.48 8.67 -21.66
N ALA A 22 6.15 7.80 -22.38
CA ALA A 22 7.05 6.81 -21.80
C ALA A 22 8.25 7.51 -21.15
N LYS A 23 8.63 7.06 -19.97
CA LYS A 23 9.82 7.52 -19.30
C LYS A 23 10.79 6.36 -19.07
N THR A 24 12.06 6.58 -19.39
CA THR A 24 13.16 5.69 -18.99
C THR A 24 13.77 6.21 -17.69
N TYR A 25 14.39 5.35 -16.97
CA TYR A 25 15.10 5.68 -15.72
C TYR A 25 16.59 5.37 -15.82
N GLY A 26 17.14 5.38 -17.04
CA GLY A 26 18.55 5.04 -17.29
C GLY A 26 19.52 6.04 -16.67
N ASP A 27 19.21 7.32 -16.74
CA ASP A 27 20.05 8.37 -16.13
C ASP A 27 20.02 8.30 -14.61
N GLU A 28 18.83 8.20 -14.04
CA GLU A 28 18.65 8.05 -12.61
C GLU A 28 19.30 6.77 -12.08
N LEU A 29 19.26 5.68 -12.85
CA LEU A 29 19.94 4.43 -12.50
C LEU A 29 21.46 4.63 -12.47
N TYR A 30 22.01 5.26 -13.51
CA TYR A 30 23.45 5.51 -13.60
C TYR A 30 23.93 6.36 -12.42
N ASP A 31 23.23 7.46 -12.12
CA ASP A 31 23.57 8.35 -11.02
C ASP A 31 23.48 7.63 -9.68
N TRP A 32 22.42 6.86 -9.47
CA TRP A 32 22.23 6.06 -8.26
C TRP A 32 23.33 4.99 -8.07
N LEU A 33 23.74 4.31 -9.14
CA LEU A 33 24.82 3.34 -9.09
C LEU A 33 26.17 4.01 -8.79
N THR A 34 26.42 5.16 -9.40
CA THR A 34 27.65 5.94 -9.18
C THR A 34 27.74 6.42 -7.74
N GLU A 35 26.65 6.99 -7.23
CA GLU A 35 26.62 7.54 -5.86
C GLU A 35 26.73 6.42 -4.80
N ARG A 36 26.02 5.30 -5.01
CA ARG A 36 25.88 4.29 -3.97
C ARG A 36 26.96 3.21 -4.00
N PHE A 37 27.45 2.88 -5.17
CA PHE A 37 28.42 1.77 -5.38
C PHE A 37 29.73 2.22 -5.99
N GLY A 38 29.91 3.52 -6.27
CA GLY A 38 31.10 4.00 -6.97
C GLY A 38 31.20 3.46 -8.40
N TYR A 39 30.06 3.23 -9.06
CA TYR A 39 30.04 2.68 -10.41
C TYR A 39 30.76 3.62 -11.40
N GLY A 40 31.82 3.14 -12.02
CA GLY A 40 32.64 3.89 -12.98
C GLY A 40 32.49 3.42 -14.44
N GLY A 41 31.52 2.59 -14.74
CA GLY A 41 31.24 2.11 -16.09
C GLY A 41 30.46 3.12 -16.94
N THR A 42 30.01 2.69 -18.11
CA THR A 42 29.19 3.52 -19.00
C THR A 42 27.69 3.47 -18.64
N LYS A 43 26.93 4.45 -19.09
CA LYS A 43 25.46 4.41 -18.95
C LYS A 43 24.83 3.20 -19.64
N ALA A 44 25.42 2.76 -20.77
CA ALA A 44 24.93 1.61 -21.50
C ALA A 44 25.08 0.31 -20.71
N ASP A 45 26.11 0.20 -19.90
CA ASP A 45 26.40 -0.99 -19.11
C ASP A 45 25.74 -0.97 -17.72
N ALA A 46 25.19 0.17 -17.33
CA ALA A 46 24.61 0.39 -15.99
C ALA A 46 23.50 -0.63 -15.67
N LEU A 47 22.65 -0.95 -16.64
CA LEU A 47 21.58 -1.93 -16.45
C LEU A 47 22.14 -3.33 -16.18
N GLY A 48 23.16 -3.74 -16.91
CA GLY A 48 23.82 -5.04 -16.69
C GLY A 48 24.43 -5.14 -15.29
N TYR A 49 25.10 -4.09 -14.82
CA TYR A 49 25.63 -4.02 -13.47
C TYR A 49 24.51 -4.10 -12.42
N PHE A 50 23.44 -3.34 -12.63
CA PHE A 50 22.28 -3.34 -11.73
C PHE A 50 21.63 -4.71 -11.60
N LEU A 51 21.44 -5.42 -12.71
CA LEU A 51 20.85 -6.76 -12.72
C LEU A 51 21.72 -7.81 -12.03
N ALA A 52 23.03 -7.56 -11.92
CA ALA A 52 23.96 -8.42 -11.19
C ALA A 52 23.96 -8.16 -9.67
N LEU A 53 23.36 -7.07 -9.21
CA LEU A 53 23.24 -6.79 -7.77
C LEU A 53 22.27 -7.77 -7.11
N PRO A 54 22.44 -8.06 -5.81
CA PRO A 54 21.44 -8.81 -5.04
C PRO A 54 20.08 -8.12 -5.07
N ASP A 55 18.99 -8.89 -5.12
CA ASP A 55 17.61 -8.39 -5.15
C ASP A 55 17.31 -7.34 -4.10
N ALA A 56 17.85 -7.53 -2.89
CA ALA A 56 17.65 -6.58 -1.79
C ALA A 56 18.21 -5.19 -2.09
N GLN A 57 19.30 -5.12 -2.87
CA GLN A 57 19.89 -3.85 -3.30
C GLN A 57 19.14 -3.25 -4.48
N GLN A 58 18.74 -4.07 -5.45
CA GLN A 58 17.90 -3.64 -6.57
C GLN A 58 16.60 -3.02 -6.10
N ARG A 59 15.95 -3.59 -5.10
CA ARG A 59 14.67 -3.10 -4.53
C ARG A 59 14.74 -1.67 -4.06
N ILE A 60 15.89 -1.18 -3.64
CA ILE A 60 16.04 0.21 -3.15
C ILE A 60 15.79 1.19 -4.30
N PHE A 61 16.42 0.98 -5.45
CA PHE A 61 16.21 1.83 -6.62
C PHE A 61 14.80 1.67 -7.20
N LEU A 62 14.32 0.44 -7.34
CA LEU A 62 13.01 0.17 -7.91
C LEU A 62 11.88 0.78 -7.07
N ARG A 63 12.05 0.84 -5.75
CA ARG A 63 11.11 1.54 -4.87
C ARG A 63 11.13 3.05 -5.11
N GLN A 64 12.28 3.65 -5.39
CA GLN A 64 12.36 5.07 -5.76
C GLN A 64 11.60 5.34 -7.06
N VAL A 65 11.79 4.49 -8.06
CA VAL A 65 11.06 4.57 -9.33
C VAL A 65 9.56 4.43 -9.11
N TYR A 66 9.13 3.47 -8.30
CA TYR A 66 7.72 3.26 -7.97
C TYR A 66 7.08 4.53 -7.38
N TYR A 67 7.70 5.11 -6.37
CA TYR A 67 7.17 6.35 -5.77
C TYR A 67 7.23 7.55 -6.71
N ALA A 68 8.26 7.65 -7.55
CA ALA A 68 8.34 8.70 -8.56
C ALA A 68 7.18 8.60 -9.55
N GLU A 69 6.86 7.42 -10.02
CA GLU A 69 5.74 7.19 -10.95
C GLU A 69 4.38 7.43 -10.30
N LEU A 70 4.17 6.99 -9.05
CA LEU A 70 2.93 7.28 -8.33
C LEU A 70 2.75 8.77 -8.07
N THR A 71 3.83 9.47 -7.70
CA THR A 71 3.81 10.92 -7.50
C THR A 71 3.51 11.66 -8.79
N ALA A 72 4.14 11.26 -9.90
CA ALA A 72 3.88 11.84 -11.20
C ALA A 72 2.45 11.56 -11.67
N GLY A 73 1.96 10.34 -11.47
CA GLY A 73 0.57 9.98 -11.75
C GLY A 73 -0.44 10.79 -10.95
N GLY A 74 -0.17 11.03 -9.67
CA GLY A 74 -1.01 11.88 -8.83
C GLY A 74 -1.02 13.36 -9.27
N ARG A 75 0.10 13.88 -9.72
CA ARG A 75 0.18 15.25 -10.28
C ARG A 75 -0.64 15.37 -11.57
N GLU A 76 -0.50 14.40 -12.47
CA GLU A 76 -1.24 14.37 -13.74
C GLU A 76 -2.75 14.23 -13.50
N TYR A 77 -3.15 13.40 -12.54
CA TYR A 77 -4.54 13.25 -12.14
C TYR A 77 -5.18 14.57 -11.71
N ASN A 78 -4.45 15.37 -10.93
CA ASN A 78 -4.93 16.63 -10.36
C ASN A 78 -4.73 17.83 -11.29
N GLN A 79 -4.09 17.67 -12.43
CA GLN A 79 -3.83 18.76 -13.38
C GLN A 79 -5.09 19.10 -14.18
N THR A 80 -5.83 20.08 -13.71
CA THR A 80 -7.05 20.56 -14.38
C THR A 80 -6.77 20.95 -15.84
N GLY A 81 -7.54 20.38 -16.77
CA GLY A 81 -7.36 20.60 -18.21
C GLY A 81 -6.18 19.84 -18.84
N GLY A 82 -5.43 19.09 -18.06
CA GLY A 82 -4.39 18.21 -18.58
C GLY A 82 -4.97 16.97 -19.29
N PRO A 83 -4.23 16.36 -20.21
CA PRO A 83 -4.71 15.21 -20.99
C PRO A 83 -5.00 13.97 -20.13
N ARG A 84 -4.54 13.95 -18.89
CA ARG A 84 -4.74 12.85 -17.93
C ARG A 84 -5.41 13.28 -16.63
N ALA A 85 -6.08 14.43 -16.64
CA ALA A 85 -6.87 14.88 -15.51
C ALA A 85 -7.92 13.81 -15.15
N GLY A 86 -7.99 13.40 -13.90
CA GLY A 86 -8.90 12.34 -13.43
C GLY A 86 -8.50 10.91 -13.85
N SER A 87 -7.34 10.70 -14.49
CA SER A 87 -6.89 9.39 -14.96
C SER A 87 -5.85 8.78 -14.02
N TYR A 88 -6.07 7.52 -13.63
CA TYR A 88 -5.11 6.70 -12.87
C TYR A 88 -4.19 5.86 -13.78
N LEU A 89 -4.23 6.09 -15.10
CA LEU A 89 -3.57 5.22 -16.07
C LEU A 89 -2.07 5.07 -15.77
N ARG A 90 -1.37 6.18 -15.52
CA ARG A 90 0.07 6.14 -15.25
C ARG A 90 0.41 5.31 -14.01
N GLY A 91 -0.31 5.51 -12.92
CA GLY A 91 -0.09 4.73 -11.69
C GLY A 91 -0.38 3.24 -11.89
N ARG A 92 -1.46 2.92 -12.62
CA ARG A 92 -1.81 1.55 -12.95
C ARG A 92 -0.73 0.86 -13.80
N GLU A 93 -0.23 1.54 -14.82
CA GLU A 93 0.82 0.99 -15.69
C GLU A 93 2.15 0.82 -14.94
N ALA A 94 2.47 1.75 -14.04
CA ALA A 94 3.62 1.60 -13.16
C ALA A 94 3.50 0.37 -12.26
N ILE A 95 2.33 0.15 -11.68
CA ILE A 95 2.06 -1.05 -10.88
C ILE A 95 2.18 -2.32 -11.74
N ALA A 96 1.58 -2.32 -12.92
CA ALA A 96 1.63 -3.48 -13.81
C ALA A 96 3.07 -3.80 -14.28
N ALA A 97 3.88 -2.77 -14.54
CA ALA A 97 5.26 -2.94 -14.96
C ALA A 97 6.17 -3.44 -13.82
N LEU A 98 5.94 -2.93 -12.60
CA LEU A 98 6.73 -3.32 -11.42
C LEU A 98 6.29 -4.65 -10.81
N PHE A 99 5.05 -5.02 -11.02
CA PHE A 99 4.43 -6.23 -10.49
C PHE A 99 3.73 -7.01 -11.61
N PRO A 100 4.50 -7.57 -12.54
CA PRO A 100 3.94 -8.20 -13.76
C PRO A 100 3.14 -9.47 -13.47
N ASN A 101 3.29 -10.04 -12.30
CA ASN A 101 2.52 -11.20 -11.85
C ASN A 101 1.72 -10.88 -10.59
N PRO A 102 0.54 -10.24 -10.71
CA PRO A 102 -0.22 -9.76 -9.55
C PRO A 102 -0.65 -10.88 -8.58
N SER A 103 -0.76 -12.12 -9.04
CA SER A 103 -1.11 -13.25 -8.16
C SER A 103 0.02 -13.65 -7.21
N ALA A 104 1.26 -13.24 -7.49
CA ALA A 104 2.42 -13.53 -6.64
C ALA A 104 2.68 -12.45 -5.58
N TYR A 105 2.00 -11.30 -5.65
CA TYR A 105 2.27 -10.17 -4.78
C TYR A 105 1.07 -9.83 -3.91
N ARG A 106 1.38 -9.58 -2.64
CA ARG A 106 0.43 -9.08 -1.64
C ARG A 106 0.85 -7.68 -1.23
N GLY A 107 -0.13 -6.80 -1.03
CA GLY A 107 0.11 -5.48 -0.48
C GLY A 107 -0.11 -5.49 1.03
N ASP A 108 0.96 -5.49 1.82
CA ASP A 108 0.86 -5.38 3.27
C ASP A 108 0.74 -3.93 3.71
N ILE A 109 -0.01 -3.71 4.78
CA ILE A 109 -0.18 -2.40 5.41
C ILE A 109 0.46 -2.47 6.80
N THR A 110 1.52 -1.69 7.01
CA THR A 110 2.12 -1.56 8.35
C THR A 110 1.97 -0.13 8.82
N MET A 111 1.30 0.04 9.96
CA MET A 111 1.15 1.29 10.67
C MET A 111 2.06 1.29 11.89
N PHE A 112 2.95 2.29 11.95
CA PHE A 112 3.91 2.42 13.04
C PHE A 112 3.79 3.79 13.69
N THR A 113 3.71 3.82 15.01
CA THR A 113 3.87 5.05 15.79
C THR A 113 5.17 5.00 16.57
N ALA A 114 5.98 6.04 16.50
CA ALA A 114 7.19 6.13 17.30
C ALA A 114 6.85 6.13 18.80
N ALA A 115 7.75 5.58 19.61
CA ALA A 115 7.63 5.71 21.05
C ALA A 115 7.71 7.21 21.43
N SER A 116 6.79 7.64 22.28
CA SER A 116 6.74 9.02 22.77
C SER A 116 6.95 9.03 24.28
N GLY A 117 7.71 9.99 24.78
CA GLY A 117 7.85 10.22 26.22
C GLY A 117 6.56 10.78 26.87
N THR A 118 5.57 11.18 26.06
CA THR A 118 4.28 11.67 26.55
C THR A 118 3.24 10.56 26.45
N PRO A 119 2.66 10.09 27.56
CA PRO A 119 1.62 9.07 27.56
C PRO A 119 0.45 9.44 26.64
N GLY A 120 0.06 8.53 25.76
CA GLY A 120 -1.04 8.70 24.81
C GLY A 120 -0.75 9.57 23.57
N ALA A 121 0.41 10.20 23.49
CA ALA A 121 0.76 11.00 22.29
C ALA A 121 0.99 10.14 21.03
N ALA A 122 1.31 8.89 21.21
CA ALA A 122 1.55 7.92 20.13
C ALA A 122 0.34 7.02 19.86
N ASN A 123 -0.87 7.42 20.23
CA ASN A 123 -2.07 6.65 19.96
C ASN A 123 -2.44 6.70 18.48
N TYR A 124 -2.80 5.56 17.92
CA TYR A 124 -3.40 5.47 16.60
C TYR A 124 -4.92 5.42 16.70
N LYS A 125 -5.61 6.28 15.95
CA LYS A 125 -7.09 6.37 16.00
C LYS A 125 -7.69 6.30 14.59
N ILE A 126 -8.63 5.37 14.42
CA ILE A 126 -9.47 5.27 13.23
C ILE A 126 -10.91 5.57 13.70
N GLN A 127 -11.37 6.79 13.51
CA GLN A 127 -12.64 7.23 14.13
C GLN A 127 -13.88 6.65 13.43
N SER A 128 -13.92 6.68 12.11
CA SER A 128 -15.10 6.24 11.34
C SER A 128 -14.72 5.63 9.98
N GLY A 129 -13.44 5.46 9.75
CA GLY A 129 -12.93 4.93 8.49
C GLY A 129 -12.65 3.44 8.54
N PHE A 130 -11.97 3.00 7.51
CA PHE A 130 -11.51 1.64 7.37
C PHE A 130 -10.04 1.58 6.95
N VAL A 131 -9.42 0.47 7.30
CA VAL A 131 -8.13 0.05 6.74
C VAL A 131 -8.35 -1.36 6.22
N HIS A 132 -8.20 -1.56 4.93
CA HIS A 132 -8.38 -2.89 4.36
C HIS A 132 -7.38 -3.21 3.24
N THR A 133 -7.19 -4.51 3.03
CA THR A 133 -6.51 -5.06 1.87
C THR A 133 -7.53 -5.75 0.98
N ASP A 134 -7.52 -5.50 -0.34
CA ASP A 134 -8.57 -6.00 -1.26
C ASP A 134 -8.24 -7.38 -1.86
N PHE A 135 -6.97 -7.72 -2.03
CA PHE A 135 -6.54 -8.93 -2.73
C PHE A 135 -5.59 -9.80 -1.92
N GLY A 136 -5.70 -9.76 -0.63
CA GLY A 136 -4.77 -10.38 0.31
C GLY A 136 -3.68 -9.39 0.73
N GLY A 137 -2.91 -9.80 1.73
CA GLY A 137 -1.92 -8.98 2.42
C GLY A 137 -2.26 -8.78 3.88
N ASP A 138 -1.24 -8.58 4.68
CA ASP A 138 -1.36 -8.45 6.12
C ASP A 138 -1.60 -7.00 6.53
N ILE A 139 -2.32 -6.80 7.63
CA ILE A 139 -2.46 -5.49 8.29
C ILE A 139 -1.75 -5.58 9.64
N GLN A 140 -0.80 -4.70 9.87
CA GLN A 140 -0.02 -4.68 11.09
C GLN A 140 -0.01 -3.28 11.73
N PHE A 141 -0.31 -3.23 13.01
CA PHE A 141 -0.16 -2.04 13.85
C PHE A 141 0.92 -2.27 14.90
N LEU A 142 1.91 -1.39 14.90
CA LEU A 142 3.00 -1.36 15.87
C LEU A 142 2.97 -0.02 16.61
N THR A 143 2.50 -0.02 17.85
CA THR A 143 2.34 1.20 18.65
C THR A 143 3.10 1.08 19.98
N PRO A 144 4.44 1.16 19.94
CA PRO A 144 5.29 0.90 21.11
C PRO A 144 5.18 1.96 22.22
N GLY A 145 4.57 3.10 21.95
CA GLY A 145 4.37 4.16 22.95
C GLY A 145 2.91 4.54 23.15
N GLY A 146 1.96 3.82 22.57
CA GLY A 146 0.56 4.19 22.60
C GLY A 146 -0.41 3.03 22.47
N GLY A 147 -1.68 3.36 22.25
CA GLY A 147 -2.78 2.44 22.02
C GLY A 147 -3.35 2.52 20.61
N VAL A 148 -4.29 1.63 20.31
CA VAL A 148 -5.02 1.60 19.04
C VAL A 148 -6.50 1.73 19.31
N THR A 149 -7.15 2.73 18.71
CA THR A 149 -8.61 2.91 18.74
C THR A 149 -9.15 2.76 17.33
N ILE A 150 -10.07 1.82 17.11
CA ILE A 150 -10.57 1.45 15.78
C ILE A 150 -12.00 1.97 15.54
N GLY A 151 -12.64 2.47 16.53
CA GLY A 151 -13.97 3.04 16.43
C GLY A 151 -14.25 4.03 17.56
N THR A 152 -15.20 4.89 17.35
CA THR A 152 -15.65 5.83 18.37
C THR A 152 -16.83 5.22 19.12
N GLU A 153 -16.80 5.24 20.43
CA GLU A 153 -17.89 4.77 21.26
C GLU A 153 -19.14 5.62 20.99
N GLY A 154 -20.27 4.95 20.83
CA GLY A 154 -21.55 5.62 20.53
C GLY A 154 -21.77 5.98 19.06
N LEU A 155 -20.77 5.88 18.21
CA LEU A 155 -20.92 6.09 16.77
C LEU A 155 -21.09 4.75 16.04
N VAL A 156 -22.23 4.56 15.37
CA VAL A 156 -22.46 3.38 14.54
C VAL A 156 -21.61 3.49 13.26
N PRO A 157 -20.64 2.61 13.07
CA PRO A 157 -19.79 2.66 11.89
C PRO A 157 -20.53 2.19 10.64
N GLY A 158 -20.06 2.62 9.47
CA GLY A 158 -20.50 2.08 8.18
C GLY A 158 -20.24 0.58 8.07
N ALA A 159 -20.86 -0.04 7.08
CA ALA A 159 -20.75 -1.48 6.85
C ALA A 159 -19.32 -1.98 6.61
N ASP A 160 -18.49 -1.14 6.03
CA ASP A 160 -17.09 -1.36 5.64
C ASP A 160 -16.06 -0.82 6.65
N ALA A 161 -16.51 -0.23 7.77
CA ALA A 161 -15.62 0.35 8.75
C ALA A 161 -14.87 -0.72 9.55
N GLY A 162 -13.61 -0.43 9.88
CA GLY A 162 -12.75 -1.26 10.72
C GLY A 162 -11.45 -1.70 10.06
N LEU A 163 -10.87 -2.79 10.56
CA LEU A 163 -9.71 -3.43 9.98
C LEU A 163 -10.14 -4.70 9.29
N ILE A 164 -9.99 -4.77 7.97
CA ILE A 164 -10.52 -5.90 7.18
C ILE A 164 -9.47 -6.37 6.19
N THR A 165 -9.08 -7.64 6.27
CA THR A 165 -8.35 -8.27 5.18
C THR A 165 -9.31 -8.99 4.26
N GLN A 166 -9.30 -8.60 2.98
CA GLN A 166 -10.02 -9.27 1.92
C GLN A 166 -9.05 -10.12 1.11
N GLY A 167 -9.35 -11.37 0.94
CA GLY A 167 -8.37 -12.36 0.53
C GLY A 167 -7.59 -12.89 1.75
N ALA A 168 -6.63 -13.79 1.53
CA ALA A 168 -5.84 -14.33 2.62
C ALA A 168 -4.89 -13.28 3.19
N GLY A 169 -5.02 -12.98 4.48
CA GLY A 169 -4.16 -12.02 5.18
C GLY A 169 -4.41 -12.02 6.68
N ASN A 170 -3.34 -11.74 7.45
CA ASN A 170 -3.41 -11.68 8.89
C ASN A 170 -3.62 -10.24 9.36
N ILE A 171 -4.18 -10.08 10.57
CA ILE A 171 -4.24 -8.79 11.24
C ILE A 171 -3.48 -8.93 12.55
N GLN A 172 -2.47 -8.09 12.74
CA GLN A 172 -1.60 -8.11 13.91
C GLN A 172 -1.57 -6.72 14.55
N ILE A 173 -1.86 -6.66 15.84
CA ILE A 173 -1.82 -5.42 16.60
C ILE A 173 -0.94 -5.65 17.82
N TYR A 174 0.17 -4.92 17.89
CA TYR A 174 1.08 -4.91 19.03
C TYR A 174 1.10 -3.50 19.61
N SER A 175 0.57 -3.36 20.80
CA SER A 175 0.33 -2.07 21.45
C SER A 175 0.96 -2.02 22.84
N GLN A 176 1.50 -0.87 23.23
CA GLN A 176 1.89 -0.63 24.61
C GLN A 176 0.66 -0.48 25.51
N ASN A 177 -0.31 0.31 25.05
CA ASN A 177 -1.53 0.61 25.77
C ASN A 177 -2.75 -0.10 25.16
N SER A 178 -3.94 0.32 25.55
CA SER A 178 -5.20 -0.35 25.20
C SER A 178 -5.49 -0.42 23.69
N VAL A 179 -6.14 -1.50 23.30
CA VAL A 179 -6.75 -1.68 21.97
C VAL A 179 -8.26 -1.64 22.12
N LEU A 180 -8.89 -0.60 21.57
CA LEU A 180 -10.31 -0.31 21.73
C LEU A 180 -11.02 -0.38 20.38
N MET A 181 -11.99 -1.28 20.24
CA MET A 181 -12.73 -1.45 18.98
C MET A 181 -14.01 -0.60 18.90
N GLY A 182 -14.55 -0.16 20.03
CA GLY A 182 -15.84 0.55 20.06
C GLY A 182 -16.96 -0.28 19.44
N LEU A 183 -17.65 0.29 18.43
CA LEU A 183 -18.66 -0.42 17.62
C LEU A 183 -18.10 -0.92 16.28
N SER A 184 -16.81 -0.75 16.04
CA SER A 184 -16.16 -1.16 14.80
C SER A 184 -15.81 -2.66 14.79
N ARG A 185 -15.03 -3.09 13.82
CA ARG A 185 -14.70 -4.51 13.64
C ARG A 185 -13.26 -4.74 13.24
N ILE A 186 -12.77 -5.94 13.57
CA ILE A 186 -11.54 -6.50 13.01
C ILE A 186 -11.93 -7.83 12.40
N MET A 187 -11.65 -8.03 11.12
CA MET A 187 -12.15 -9.19 10.39
C MET A 187 -11.18 -9.64 9.30
N THR A 188 -11.02 -10.94 9.17
CA THR A 188 -10.42 -11.60 8.01
C THR A 188 -11.53 -12.32 7.24
N THR A 189 -11.65 -12.10 5.92
CA THR A 189 -12.80 -12.65 5.14
C THR A 189 -12.51 -13.97 4.48
N PHE A 190 -11.26 -14.22 4.07
CA PHE A 190 -10.89 -15.46 3.35
C PHE A 190 -9.73 -16.19 4.02
N GLY A 191 -9.76 -16.26 5.32
CA GLY A 191 -8.71 -16.88 6.13
C GLY A 191 -7.63 -15.88 6.54
N GLY A 192 -6.86 -16.26 7.55
CA GLY A 192 -5.86 -15.46 8.23
C GLY A 192 -6.10 -15.44 9.74
N ASN A 193 -5.05 -15.10 10.47
CA ASN A 193 -5.11 -15.02 11.92
C ASN A 193 -5.27 -13.57 12.37
N ILE A 194 -5.97 -13.39 13.48
CA ILE A 194 -6.06 -12.11 14.16
C ILE A 194 -5.31 -12.27 15.48
N VAL A 195 -4.24 -11.48 15.65
CA VAL A 195 -3.44 -11.43 16.88
C VAL A 195 -3.48 -10.02 17.41
N ILE A 196 -3.94 -9.87 18.63
CA ILE A 196 -3.96 -8.59 19.35
C ILE A 196 -3.23 -8.79 20.65
N TRP A 197 -2.22 -7.97 20.87
CA TRP A 197 -1.41 -7.97 22.06
C TRP A 197 -1.27 -6.56 22.63
N SER A 198 -1.49 -6.43 23.92
CA SER A 198 -1.29 -5.19 24.67
C SER A 198 -0.35 -5.45 25.83
N ALA A 199 0.66 -4.58 26.03
CA ALA A 199 1.62 -4.73 27.12
C ALA A 199 1.02 -4.34 28.49
N GLU A 200 0.33 -3.21 28.54
CA GLU A 200 -0.10 -2.59 29.80
C GLU A 200 -1.58 -2.14 29.79
N GLY A 201 -2.26 -2.27 28.67
CA GLY A 201 -3.64 -1.83 28.53
C GLY A 201 -4.63 -2.97 28.31
N ASP A 202 -5.89 -2.59 28.19
CA ASP A 202 -6.99 -3.51 27.96
C ASP A 202 -7.16 -3.80 26.46
N ILE A 203 -7.64 -4.99 26.15
CA ILE A 203 -8.14 -5.35 24.84
C ILE A 203 -9.67 -5.39 24.93
N ASN A 204 -10.31 -4.34 24.42
CA ASN A 204 -11.77 -4.24 24.41
C ASN A 204 -12.29 -4.54 23.01
N ALA A 205 -12.87 -5.72 22.84
CA ALA A 205 -13.45 -6.18 21.57
C ALA A 205 -14.73 -5.42 21.16
N GLY A 206 -15.18 -4.50 22.00
CA GLY A 206 -16.32 -3.66 21.68
C GLY A 206 -17.67 -4.40 21.67
N ARG A 207 -18.68 -3.74 21.17
CA ARG A 207 -20.04 -4.29 20.99
C ARG A 207 -20.46 -4.13 19.53
N GLY A 208 -19.71 -4.71 18.60
CA GLY A 208 -20.09 -4.73 17.18
C GLY A 208 -21.49 -5.32 16.96
N SER A 209 -22.17 -4.90 15.92
CA SER A 209 -23.45 -5.50 15.55
C SER A 209 -23.28 -6.99 15.27
N LYS A 210 -24.16 -7.81 15.77
CA LYS A 210 -24.13 -9.26 15.56
C LYS A 210 -24.57 -9.70 14.15
N THR A 211 -24.77 -8.77 13.24
CA THR A 211 -25.16 -9.09 11.87
C THR A 211 -23.96 -9.63 11.11
N THR A 212 -24.04 -10.89 10.74
CA THR A 212 -23.14 -11.49 9.77
C THR A 212 -23.44 -10.86 8.41
N GLN A 213 -22.64 -9.88 8.01
CA GLN A 213 -22.70 -9.41 6.64
C GLN A 213 -21.77 -10.27 5.81
N VAL A 214 -22.31 -10.93 4.82
CA VAL A 214 -21.49 -11.53 3.77
C VAL A 214 -21.00 -10.36 2.91
N TYR A 215 -19.74 -9.99 3.10
CA TYR A 215 -19.13 -8.92 2.32
C TYR A 215 -18.63 -9.50 1.00
N THR A 216 -19.24 -9.10 -0.08
CA THR A 216 -18.68 -9.33 -1.42
C THR A 216 -17.87 -8.08 -1.78
N PRO A 217 -16.54 -8.18 -1.86
CA PRO A 217 -15.73 -6.99 -2.14
C PRO A 217 -16.08 -6.43 -3.51
N PRO A 218 -16.26 -5.11 -3.62
CA PRO A 218 -16.45 -4.47 -4.90
C PRO A 218 -15.19 -4.67 -5.76
N LYS A 219 -15.36 -5.13 -6.98
CA LYS A 219 -14.26 -5.23 -7.93
C LYS A 219 -13.95 -3.85 -8.49
N ARG A 220 -12.68 -3.49 -8.51
CA ARG A 220 -12.23 -2.33 -9.25
C ARG A 220 -12.25 -2.63 -10.74
N VAL A 221 -13.07 -1.89 -11.45
CA VAL A 221 -13.13 -1.94 -12.92
C VAL A 221 -12.44 -0.70 -13.44
N TYR A 222 -11.47 -0.90 -14.29
CA TYR A 222 -10.73 0.19 -14.93
C TYR A 222 -11.25 0.35 -16.36
N ASP A 223 -11.57 1.56 -16.75
CA ASP A 223 -11.83 1.88 -18.15
C ASP A 223 -10.52 1.99 -18.96
N ASN A 224 -10.64 2.24 -20.26
CA ASN A 224 -9.48 2.35 -21.14
C ASN A 224 -8.57 3.54 -20.80
N TYR A 225 -9.06 4.49 -20.03
CA TYR A 225 -8.33 5.68 -19.58
C TYR A 225 -7.77 5.56 -18.17
N GLY A 226 -7.94 4.40 -17.54
CA GLY A 226 -7.47 4.14 -16.19
C GLY A 226 -8.35 4.74 -15.09
N GLN A 227 -9.56 5.19 -15.41
CA GLN A 227 -10.52 5.60 -14.41
C GLN A 227 -11.04 4.37 -13.67
N VAL A 228 -11.17 4.51 -12.36
CA VAL A 228 -11.63 3.42 -11.50
C VAL A 228 -13.11 3.57 -11.21
N THR A 229 -13.88 2.55 -11.53
CA THR A 229 -15.22 2.37 -11.01
C THR A 229 -15.25 1.16 -10.10
N LEU A 230 -16.04 1.22 -9.03
CA LEU A 230 -16.29 0.08 -8.19
C LEU A 230 -17.54 -0.64 -8.70
N SER A 231 -17.42 -1.95 -8.96
CA SER A 231 -18.63 -2.74 -9.20
C SER A 231 -19.47 -2.73 -7.93
N PRO A 232 -20.80 -2.65 -8.05
CA PRO A 232 -21.66 -2.75 -6.87
C PRO A 232 -21.38 -4.07 -6.15
N SER A 233 -21.31 -4.01 -4.83
CA SER A 233 -21.37 -5.20 -3.99
C SER A 233 -22.77 -5.82 -4.11
N VAL A 234 -22.84 -7.06 -4.50
CA VAL A 234 -24.09 -7.84 -4.52
C VAL A 234 -24.17 -8.65 -3.25
#